data_dff1d91e03a278f7d86f1069b8e588af
#
_entry.id   dff1d91e03a278f7d86f1069b8e588af
#
_cell.length_a   1.000
_cell.length_b   1.000
_cell.length_c   1.000
_cell.angle_alpha   90.00
_cell.angle_beta   90.00
_cell.angle_gamma   90.00
#
_symmetry.space_group_name_H-M   'P 1'
#
loop_
_entity.id
_entity.type
_entity.pdbx_description
1 polymer ?
#
loop_
_entity_poly.entity_id
_entity_poly.type
_entity_poly.pdbx_seq_one_letter_code
_entity_poly.pdbx_strand_id
1 'polypeptide(L)'
;MTNVAIIQFPGSNTERETFMACHRVGLNPVEFLWNHPVDKLSDFDGYIIVGGFSYEDRSRAGVIAALDPILDQIKIESELGKPVLGICNGAQILVESGLVPGLNKYKIGLALTDNKRIREGQVVGVGYYNTWANLQMTAEPNSCAFTRHIKKGASFNIPLAHGEGRFVAPELLLEEIIANEQTIFRYCNDDGLIIDEFPTNPNGSIFNLAAVCNTSGNVMAMMPHPERSKNGDLIFSSMLEFIELGNPINNNSLNFDTPLIDIDNYNKNDNVEWIVEMIINDNEAVSVQNALIQKGHDVIISRHTHWEIDIDQKKSVTLSKIDKSGELYNSNKEFISKVKVARNTASYLVRQHDDIFGRAKLESLKDKFEIKEISNIKHGVIWNITVNSGNFDSTLNTILDTNILFNPLSYECYRIR
;
A
#
# COMPACT_ATOMS: atom_id res chain seq x y z
N MET A 1 32.76 3.02 9.60
CA MET A 1 31.45 3.31 10.27
C MET A 1 30.40 3.02 9.22
N THR A 2 29.44 2.17 9.52
CA THR A 2 28.44 1.69 8.56
C THR A 2 27.38 2.78 8.35
N ASN A 3 27.35 3.38 7.16
CA ASN A 3 26.45 4.48 6.81
C ASN A 3 25.14 3.95 6.26
N VAL A 4 24.01 4.32 6.86
CA VAL A 4 22.69 3.92 6.41
C VAL A 4 21.89 5.17 6.03
N ALA A 5 21.35 5.20 4.81
CA ALA A 5 20.49 6.28 4.35
C ALA A 5 19.09 6.13 4.96
N ILE A 6 18.62 7.18 5.63
CA ILE A 6 17.26 7.28 6.15
C ILE A 6 16.43 8.04 5.13
N ILE A 7 15.74 7.28 4.28
CA ILE A 7 14.98 7.80 3.14
C ILE A 7 13.67 8.42 3.62
N GLN A 8 13.46 9.67 3.23
CA GLN A 8 12.28 10.46 3.61
C GLN A 8 11.62 11.06 2.38
N PHE A 9 10.32 10.81 2.26
CA PHE A 9 9.43 11.44 1.28
C PHE A 9 8.58 12.53 1.95
N PRO A 10 7.97 13.45 1.19
CA PRO A 10 7.01 14.39 1.74
C PRO A 10 5.89 13.66 2.51
N GLY A 11 5.76 13.89 3.82
CA GLY A 11 4.82 13.20 4.71
C GLY A 11 5.43 12.07 5.56
N SER A 12 6.72 11.76 5.43
CA SER A 12 7.44 10.89 6.39
C SER A 12 7.45 11.50 7.79
N ASN A 13 7.37 10.68 8.84
CA ASN A 13 7.27 11.18 10.22
C ASN A 13 7.89 10.28 11.31
N THR A 14 8.64 9.22 10.96
CA THR A 14 9.32 8.35 11.96
C THR A 14 10.85 8.38 11.83
N GLU A 15 11.38 9.39 11.16
CA GLU A 15 12.82 9.56 10.97
C GLU A 15 13.57 9.68 12.29
N ARG A 16 13.07 10.48 13.24
CA ARG A 16 13.72 10.69 14.53
C ARG A 16 13.90 9.40 15.32
N GLU A 17 12.84 8.60 15.44
CA GLU A 17 12.86 7.31 16.13
C GLU A 17 13.81 6.34 15.42
N THR A 18 13.83 6.36 14.09
CA THR A 18 14.75 5.55 13.27
C THR A 18 16.20 5.94 13.50
N PHE A 19 16.52 7.24 13.52
CA PHE A 19 17.87 7.72 13.89
C PHE A 19 18.29 7.22 15.25
N MET A 20 17.41 7.32 16.24
CA MET A 20 17.68 6.86 17.60
C MET A 20 17.90 5.34 17.66
N ALA A 21 17.11 4.55 16.91
CA ALA A 21 17.27 3.10 16.84
C ALA A 21 18.61 2.71 16.22
N CYS A 22 18.98 3.32 15.10
CA CYS A 22 20.28 3.13 14.45
C CYS A 22 21.46 3.42 15.39
N HIS A 23 21.43 4.59 16.05
CA HIS A 23 22.50 4.96 16.99
C HIS A 23 22.63 3.99 18.18
N ARG A 24 21.51 3.43 18.69
CA ARG A 24 21.55 2.47 19.79
C ARG A 24 22.37 1.21 19.46
N VAL A 25 22.40 0.83 18.18
CA VAL A 25 23.09 -0.41 17.74
C VAL A 25 24.43 -0.15 17.06
N GLY A 26 24.84 1.13 16.88
CA GLY A 26 26.15 1.48 16.29
C GLY A 26 26.13 1.73 14.78
N LEU A 27 24.95 1.75 14.14
CA LEU A 27 24.78 2.25 12.77
C LEU A 27 24.96 3.76 12.74
N ASN A 28 25.45 4.29 11.64
CA ASN A 28 25.51 5.74 11.36
C ASN A 28 24.39 6.16 10.41
N PRO A 29 23.22 6.61 10.92
CA PRO A 29 22.14 7.05 10.08
C PRO A 29 22.45 8.42 9.47
N VAL A 30 22.16 8.57 8.20
CA VAL A 30 22.32 9.83 7.45
C VAL A 30 20.99 10.16 6.78
N GLU A 31 20.53 11.40 6.97
CA GLU A 31 19.30 11.88 6.33
C GLU A 31 19.44 11.86 4.81
N PHE A 32 18.43 11.33 4.13
CA PHE A 32 18.32 11.37 2.68
C PHE A 32 16.90 11.76 2.26
N LEU A 33 16.76 13.00 1.81
CA LEU A 33 15.47 13.55 1.40
C LEU A 33 15.16 13.20 -0.06
N TRP A 34 13.89 13.12 -0.39
CA TRP A 34 13.36 12.81 -1.72
C TRP A 34 13.94 13.68 -2.87
N ASN A 35 14.44 14.88 -2.58
CA ASN A 35 15.02 15.83 -3.54
C ASN A 35 16.55 15.85 -3.53
N HIS A 36 17.22 14.96 -2.80
CA HIS A 36 18.66 14.82 -2.87
C HIS A 36 19.10 14.15 -4.18
N PRO A 37 20.34 14.37 -4.64
CA PRO A 37 20.87 13.72 -5.84
C PRO A 37 20.86 12.19 -5.68
N VAL A 38 20.14 11.50 -6.57
CA VAL A 38 19.88 10.05 -6.49
C VAL A 38 21.15 9.21 -6.58
N ASP A 39 22.14 9.67 -7.35
CA ASP A 39 23.46 9.03 -7.50
C ASP A 39 24.21 8.89 -6.17
N LYS A 40 23.94 9.76 -5.19
CA LYS A 40 24.52 9.67 -3.85
C LYS A 40 24.05 8.47 -3.03
N LEU A 41 22.97 7.80 -3.44
CA LEU A 41 22.54 6.58 -2.77
C LEU A 41 23.58 5.46 -2.85
N SER A 42 24.39 5.42 -3.88
CA SER A 42 25.47 4.42 -4.01
C SER A 42 26.55 4.51 -2.92
N ASP A 43 26.69 5.66 -2.25
CA ASP A 43 27.68 5.90 -1.20
C ASP A 43 27.30 5.24 0.16
N PHE A 44 26.08 4.70 0.30
CA PHE A 44 25.58 4.11 1.52
C PHE A 44 25.71 2.58 1.55
N ASP A 45 25.84 2.03 2.76
CA ASP A 45 25.97 0.60 2.99
C ASP A 45 24.59 -0.11 3.10
N GLY A 46 23.51 0.66 3.34
CA GLY A 46 22.15 0.17 3.45
C GLY A 46 21.13 1.30 3.54
N TYR A 47 19.84 0.96 3.53
CA TYR A 47 18.74 1.90 3.40
C TYR A 47 17.61 1.59 4.36
N ILE A 48 16.99 2.62 4.95
CA ILE A 48 15.76 2.51 5.71
C ILE A 48 14.76 3.51 5.16
N ILE A 49 13.63 3.01 4.63
CA ILE A 49 12.50 3.83 4.21
C ILE A 49 11.57 3.93 5.41
N VAL A 50 11.45 5.14 5.96
CA VAL A 50 10.73 5.37 7.21
C VAL A 50 9.21 5.36 7.06
N GLY A 51 8.51 5.24 8.18
CA GLY A 51 7.06 5.35 8.25
C GLY A 51 6.54 6.79 8.06
N GLY A 52 5.25 6.90 7.88
CA GLY A 52 4.55 8.18 7.66
C GLY A 52 3.37 8.01 6.71
N PHE A 53 3.14 9.05 5.91
CA PHE A 53 2.08 9.15 4.91
C PHE A 53 2.67 9.82 3.66
N SER A 54 3.56 9.11 2.94
CA SER A 54 4.26 9.66 1.78
C SER A 54 3.26 10.20 0.74
N TYR A 55 3.44 11.45 0.35
CA TYR A 55 2.53 12.18 -0.55
C TYR A 55 1.06 12.13 -0.09
N GLU A 56 0.82 12.12 1.26
CA GLU A 56 -0.51 12.06 1.88
C GLU A 56 -1.32 10.81 1.49
N ASP A 57 -0.64 9.69 1.17
CA ASP A 57 -1.21 8.42 0.67
C ASP A 57 -2.15 8.60 -0.55
N ARG A 58 -1.92 9.64 -1.37
CA ARG A 58 -2.73 9.94 -2.54
C ARG A 58 -2.66 8.80 -3.57
N SER A 59 -3.77 8.51 -4.21
CA SER A 59 -4.07 7.30 -4.98
C SER A 59 -4.11 6.05 -4.11
N ARG A 60 -3.00 5.64 -3.52
CA ARG A 60 -2.84 4.60 -2.50
C ARG A 60 -1.59 4.85 -1.68
N ALA A 61 -1.59 4.32 -0.46
CA ALA A 61 -0.45 4.44 0.43
C ALA A 61 0.84 3.88 -0.21
N GLY A 62 1.85 4.73 -0.30
CA GLY A 62 3.17 4.38 -0.81
C GLY A 62 3.35 4.39 -2.34
N VAL A 63 2.27 4.36 -3.16
CA VAL A 63 2.40 4.15 -4.62
C VAL A 63 3.14 5.29 -5.34
N ILE A 64 2.90 6.56 -4.97
CA ILE A 64 3.59 7.68 -5.61
C ILE A 64 5.09 7.65 -5.29
N ALA A 65 5.45 7.36 -4.04
CA ALA A 65 6.84 7.20 -3.64
C ALA A 65 7.49 5.97 -4.29
N ALA A 66 6.74 4.89 -4.53
CA ALA A 66 7.24 3.71 -5.23
C ALA A 66 7.66 3.99 -6.68
N LEU A 67 7.11 5.05 -7.29
CA LEU A 67 7.47 5.51 -8.64
C LEU A 67 8.57 6.59 -8.65
N ASP A 68 9.05 7.03 -7.49
CA ASP A 68 10.11 8.03 -7.41
C ASP A 68 11.46 7.45 -7.93
N PRO A 69 12.30 8.24 -8.63
CA PRO A 69 13.63 7.81 -9.09
C PRO A 69 14.53 7.23 -7.99
N ILE A 70 14.33 7.61 -6.73
CA ILE A 70 15.01 7.02 -5.57
C ILE A 70 14.81 5.50 -5.55
N LEU A 71 13.59 5.02 -5.82
CA LEU A 71 13.27 3.59 -5.79
C LEU A 71 13.91 2.85 -6.97
N ASP A 72 14.10 3.51 -8.13
CA ASP A 72 14.84 2.91 -9.25
C ASP A 72 16.31 2.67 -8.85
N GLN A 73 16.96 3.63 -8.14
CA GLN A 73 18.32 3.44 -7.62
C GLN A 73 18.36 2.40 -6.49
N ILE A 74 17.40 2.40 -5.57
CA ILE A 74 17.32 1.40 -4.48
C ILE A 74 17.18 -0.02 -5.06
N LYS A 75 16.46 -0.22 -6.16
CA LYS A 75 16.41 -1.51 -6.87
C LYS A 75 17.82 -1.95 -7.29
N ILE A 76 18.59 -1.06 -7.94
CA ILE A 76 19.97 -1.35 -8.34
C ILE A 76 20.83 -1.72 -7.12
N GLU A 77 20.76 -0.93 -6.06
CA GLU A 77 21.55 -1.17 -4.85
C GLU A 77 21.15 -2.46 -4.13
N SER A 78 19.88 -2.81 -4.16
CA SER A 78 19.38 -4.08 -3.60
C SER A 78 19.86 -5.30 -4.40
N GLU A 79 19.98 -5.17 -5.73
CA GLU A 79 20.57 -6.20 -6.60
C GLU A 79 22.05 -6.41 -6.29
N LEU A 80 22.76 -5.37 -5.83
CA LEU A 80 24.13 -5.46 -5.33
C LEU A 80 24.21 -6.08 -3.91
N GLY A 81 23.10 -6.48 -3.34
CA GLY A 81 23.00 -7.13 -2.02
C GLY A 81 22.82 -6.18 -0.84
N LYS A 82 22.81 -4.87 -1.02
CA LYS A 82 22.66 -3.93 0.10
C LYS A 82 21.28 -4.08 0.77
N PRO A 83 21.21 -4.03 2.11
CA PRO A 83 19.97 -4.22 2.85
C PRO A 83 19.05 -3.00 2.75
N VAL A 84 17.73 -3.25 2.58
CA VAL A 84 16.68 -2.24 2.53
C VAL A 84 15.57 -2.60 3.50
N LEU A 85 15.33 -1.77 4.50
CA LEU A 85 14.22 -1.94 5.45
C LEU A 85 13.13 -0.90 5.17
N GLY A 86 11.91 -1.34 4.90
CA GLY A 86 10.73 -0.49 4.83
C GLY A 86 9.85 -0.66 6.05
N ILE A 87 9.56 0.41 6.78
CA ILE A 87 8.78 0.40 8.01
C ILE A 87 7.45 1.10 7.79
N CYS A 88 6.31 0.45 8.08
CA CYS A 88 4.96 0.98 7.95
C CYS A 88 4.73 1.56 6.53
N ASN A 89 4.68 2.87 6.33
CA ASN A 89 4.60 3.46 4.98
C ASN A 89 5.79 3.07 4.09
N GLY A 90 6.99 2.90 4.65
CA GLY A 90 8.13 2.33 3.92
C GLY A 90 7.87 0.90 3.42
N ALA A 91 7.15 0.08 4.19
CA ALA A 91 6.74 -1.26 3.75
C ALA A 91 5.73 -1.19 2.58
N GLN A 92 4.78 -0.26 2.64
CA GLN A 92 3.84 0.00 1.55
C GLN A 92 4.59 0.39 0.26
N ILE A 93 5.58 1.27 0.37
CA ILE A 93 6.44 1.67 -0.77
C ILE A 93 7.19 0.46 -1.35
N LEU A 94 7.78 -0.42 -0.52
CA LEU A 94 8.49 -1.60 -1.00
C LEU A 94 7.56 -2.61 -1.68
N VAL A 95 6.34 -2.77 -1.20
CA VAL A 95 5.32 -3.64 -1.81
C VAL A 95 4.85 -3.05 -3.15
N GLU A 96 4.51 -1.76 -3.20
CA GLU A 96 4.05 -1.08 -4.43
C GLU A 96 5.17 -0.91 -5.48
N SER A 97 6.44 -0.95 -5.08
CA SER A 97 7.58 -0.94 -6.01
C SER A 97 7.92 -2.33 -6.58
N GLY A 98 7.31 -3.40 -6.07
CA GLY A 98 7.62 -4.79 -6.41
C GLY A 98 8.93 -5.33 -5.83
N LEU A 99 9.65 -4.55 -5.01
CA LEU A 99 10.85 -5.01 -4.30
C LEU A 99 10.52 -6.15 -3.33
N VAL A 100 9.33 -6.16 -2.76
CA VAL A 100 8.78 -7.25 -1.96
C VAL A 100 7.47 -7.72 -2.62
N PRO A 101 7.33 -9.02 -2.88
CA PRO A 101 8.14 -10.17 -2.46
C PRO A 101 9.34 -10.48 -3.38
N GLY A 102 9.62 -9.65 -4.39
CA GLY A 102 10.76 -9.84 -5.29
C GLY A 102 10.46 -10.74 -6.50
N LEU A 103 9.30 -10.55 -7.14
CA LEU A 103 8.97 -11.16 -8.42
C LEU A 103 9.87 -10.63 -9.55
N ASN A 104 10.03 -11.42 -10.59
CA ASN A 104 10.79 -11.03 -11.78
C ASN A 104 10.30 -9.69 -12.34
N LYS A 105 11.27 -8.81 -12.69
CA LYS A 105 11.01 -7.46 -13.21
C LYS A 105 10.22 -6.56 -12.25
N TYR A 106 10.31 -6.81 -10.96
CA TYR A 106 9.61 -6.04 -9.93
C TYR A 106 8.09 -5.95 -10.12
N LYS A 107 7.48 -7.02 -10.66
CA LYS A 107 6.02 -7.11 -10.75
C LYS A 107 5.41 -7.12 -9.35
N ILE A 108 4.24 -6.52 -9.22
CA ILE A 108 3.50 -6.52 -7.95
C ILE A 108 2.97 -7.93 -7.67
N GLY A 109 3.32 -8.46 -6.51
CA GLY A 109 2.85 -9.77 -6.02
C GLY A 109 2.07 -9.69 -4.72
N LEU A 110 2.14 -8.56 -4.01
CA LEU A 110 1.44 -8.30 -2.77
C LEU A 110 0.67 -6.99 -2.84
N ALA A 111 -0.33 -6.85 -1.96
CA ALA A 111 -0.95 -5.57 -1.66
C ALA A 111 -0.98 -5.34 -0.16
N LEU A 112 -0.86 -4.07 0.26
CA LEU A 112 -1.19 -3.60 1.59
C LEU A 112 -2.45 -2.74 1.47
N THR A 113 -3.51 -3.13 2.17
CA THR A 113 -4.84 -2.53 2.03
C THR A 113 -5.48 -2.28 3.40
N ASP A 114 -6.71 -1.75 3.40
CA ASP A 114 -7.44 -1.39 4.61
C ASP A 114 -7.44 -2.49 5.67
N ASN A 115 -7.16 -2.10 6.90
CA ASN A 115 -7.24 -3.00 8.05
C ASN A 115 -8.66 -3.49 8.28
N LYS A 116 -8.77 -4.77 8.59
CA LYS A 116 -10.00 -5.42 9.06
C LYS A 116 -9.73 -6.18 10.35
N ARG A 117 -10.44 -5.83 11.39
CA ARG A 117 -10.44 -6.61 12.62
C ARG A 117 -11.54 -7.65 12.50
N ILE A 118 -11.17 -8.92 12.42
CA ILE A 118 -12.10 -10.03 12.17
C ILE A 118 -12.16 -10.89 13.44
N ARG A 119 -13.39 -11.15 13.93
CA ARG A 119 -13.64 -12.07 15.05
C ARG A 119 -14.84 -12.93 14.71
N GLU A 120 -14.70 -14.25 14.85
CA GLU A 120 -15.77 -15.24 14.55
C GLU A 120 -16.34 -15.04 13.13
N GLY A 121 -15.47 -14.72 12.16
CA GLY A 121 -15.85 -14.47 10.77
C GLY A 121 -16.56 -13.12 10.53
N GLN A 122 -16.72 -12.27 11.55
CA GLN A 122 -17.35 -10.96 11.44
C GLN A 122 -16.32 -9.83 11.51
N VAL A 123 -16.51 -8.80 10.70
CA VAL A 123 -15.71 -7.57 10.75
C VAL A 123 -16.19 -6.72 11.93
N VAL A 124 -15.38 -6.67 12.99
CA VAL A 124 -15.68 -5.89 14.21
C VAL A 124 -15.05 -4.49 14.20
N GLY A 125 -14.30 -4.15 13.16
CA GLY A 125 -13.75 -2.82 12.97
C GLY A 125 -12.86 -2.74 11.74
N VAL A 126 -12.69 -1.53 11.22
CA VAL A 126 -11.91 -1.22 10.01
C VAL A 126 -11.04 0.02 10.22
N GLY A 127 -10.13 0.28 9.28
CA GLY A 127 -9.33 1.51 9.23
C GLY A 127 -8.23 1.58 10.29
N TYR A 128 -7.84 2.80 10.66
CA TYR A 128 -6.69 3.07 11.51
C TYR A 128 -6.78 2.36 12.86
N TYR A 129 -5.69 1.67 13.22
CA TYR A 129 -5.58 0.99 14.49
C TYR A 129 -4.18 1.19 15.08
N ASN A 130 -4.13 1.59 16.35
CA ASN A 130 -2.91 1.81 17.11
C ASN A 130 -2.91 0.89 18.33
N THR A 131 -1.93 0.00 18.42
CA THR A 131 -1.80 -0.94 19.52
C THR A 131 -0.36 -1.46 19.61
N TRP A 132 -0.07 -2.25 20.66
CA TRP A 132 1.09 -3.12 20.71
C TRP A 132 0.69 -4.50 20.20
N ALA A 133 1.51 -5.09 19.34
CA ALA A 133 1.27 -6.42 18.78
C ALA A 133 2.47 -7.32 19.07
N ASN A 134 2.20 -8.58 19.41
CA ASN A 134 3.25 -9.59 19.51
C ASN A 134 3.56 -10.15 18.12
N LEU A 135 4.84 -10.25 17.83
CA LEU A 135 5.38 -10.82 16.61
C LEU A 135 6.17 -12.07 16.94
N GLN A 136 5.93 -13.14 16.18
CA GLN A 136 6.77 -14.34 16.23
C GLN A 136 7.66 -14.41 15.00
N MET A 137 8.95 -14.69 15.21
CA MET A 137 9.90 -15.02 14.16
C MET A 137 9.59 -16.40 13.59
N THR A 138 9.24 -16.48 12.30
CA THR A 138 8.80 -17.74 11.67
C THR A 138 9.80 -18.32 10.67
N ALA A 139 10.76 -17.51 10.18
CA ALA A 139 11.83 -17.93 9.29
C ALA A 139 13.12 -18.32 10.05
N GLU A 140 14.11 -18.90 9.37
CA GLU A 140 15.44 -19.13 9.95
C GLU A 140 16.19 -17.81 10.13
N PRO A 141 17.04 -17.66 11.17
CA PRO A 141 17.72 -16.39 11.49
C PRO A 141 18.53 -15.80 10.33
N ASN A 142 19.11 -16.64 9.48
CA ASN A 142 19.97 -16.21 8.36
C ASN A 142 19.20 -16.05 7.03
N SER A 143 17.89 -16.30 7.00
CA SER A 143 17.10 -16.13 5.77
C SER A 143 16.85 -14.67 5.41
N CYS A 144 17.08 -13.75 6.37
CA CYS A 144 16.86 -12.31 6.14
C CYS A 144 17.94 -11.47 6.81
N ALA A 145 18.33 -10.37 6.17
CA ALA A 145 19.33 -9.40 6.68
C ALA A 145 18.98 -8.81 8.06
N PHE A 146 17.71 -8.85 8.44
CA PHE A 146 17.17 -8.17 9.62
C PHE A 146 16.85 -9.12 10.78
N THR A 147 17.26 -10.40 10.71
CA THR A 147 16.80 -11.41 11.66
C THR A 147 17.90 -12.22 12.32
N ARG A 148 19.15 -11.99 11.97
CA ARG A 148 20.32 -12.78 12.40
C ARG A 148 20.43 -12.93 13.93
N HIS A 149 20.02 -11.92 14.69
CA HIS A 149 20.01 -11.91 16.16
C HIS A 149 18.71 -12.43 16.78
N ILE A 150 17.74 -12.91 15.98
CA ILE A 150 16.42 -13.33 16.44
C ILE A 150 16.28 -14.84 16.19
N LYS A 151 16.02 -15.61 17.24
CA LYS A 151 15.83 -17.06 17.11
C LYS A 151 14.46 -17.38 16.50
N LYS A 152 14.38 -18.40 15.65
CA LYS A 152 13.11 -18.95 15.15
C LYS A 152 12.21 -19.34 16.33
N GLY A 153 10.95 -18.96 16.30
CA GLY A 153 9.99 -19.15 17.37
C GLY A 153 10.04 -18.10 18.49
N ALA A 154 11.05 -17.23 18.53
CA ALA A 154 11.07 -16.13 19.48
C ALA A 154 9.93 -15.12 19.19
N SER A 155 9.27 -14.66 20.25
CA SER A 155 8.24 -13.63 20.18
C SER A 155 8.65 -12.37 20.94
N PHE A 156 8.22 -11.21 20.43
CA PHE A 156 8.48 -9.91 21.04
C PHE A 156 7.38 -8.91 20.67
N ASN A 157 7.19 -7.93 21.54
CA ASN A 157 6.10 -6.97 21.43
C ASN A 157 6.59 -5.68 20.77
N ILE A 158 5.90 -5.22 19.70
CA ILE A 158 6.23 -4.04 18.89
C ILE A 158 4.97 -3.18 18.69
N PRO A 159 5.08 -1.82 18.75
CA PRO A 159 3.95 -0.96 18.44
C PRO A 159 3.60 -1.01 16.94
N LEU A 160 2.31 -0.96 16.65
CA LEU A 160 1.79 -0.76 15.29
C LEU A 160 0.81 0.42 15.27
N ALA A 161 0.77 1.16 14.15
CA ALA A 161 -0.09 2.34 13.99
C ALA A 161 -0.30 2.61 12.50
N HIS A 162 -1.34 2.02 11.89
CA HIS A 162 -1.62 2.16 10.46
C HIS A 162 -3.09 1.92 10.13
N GLY A 163 -3.55 2.46 8.98
CA GLY A 163 -4.87 2.25 8.41
C GLY A 163 -4.87 1.16 7.32
N GLU A 164 -3.81 1.09 6.53
CA GLU A 164 -3.62 0.20 5.40
C GLU A 164 -2.39 -0.69 5.62
N GLY A 165 -2.52 -1.69 6.48
CA GLY A 165 -1.41 -2.60 6.83
C GLY A 165 -1.75 -4.07 6.65
N ARG A 166 -2.89 -4.38 6.06
CA ARG A 166 -3.37 -5.73 5.80
C ARG A 166 -2.72 -6.31 4.55
N PHE A 167 -1.81 -7.24 4.73
CA PHE A 167 -1.23 -7.99 3.61
C PHE A 167 -2.28 -8.85 2.91
N VAL A 168 -2.29 -8.76 1.58
CA VAL A 168 -3.08 -9.60 0.66
C VAL A 168 -2.13 -10.19 -0.37
N ALA A 169 -2.29 -11.47 -0.66
CA ALA A 169 -1.51 -12.23 -1.65
C ALA A 169 -2.39 -13.24 -2.38
N PRO A 170 -2.10 -13.57 -3.64
CA PRO A 170 -2.63 -14.78 -4.27
C PRO A 170 -2.19 -16.03 -3.51
N GLU A 171 -3.07 -17.03 -3.39
CA GLU A 171 -2.81 -18.26 -2.63
C GLU A 171 -1.55 -18.99 -3.11
N LEU A 172 -1.39 -19.17 -4.42
CA LEU A 172 -0.22 -19.83 -5.00
C LEU A 172 1.09 -19.08 -4.70
N LEU A 173 1.08 -17.75 -4.74
CA LEU A 173 2.25 -16.96 -4.38
C LEU A 173 2.54 -17.04 -2.87
N LEU A 174 1.51 -17.04 -2.03
CA LEU A 174 1.67 -17.22 -0.59
C LEU A 174 2.36 -18.54 -0.26
N GLU A 175 1.99 -19.64 -0.92
CA GLU A 175 2.65 -20.94 -0.76
C GLU A 175 4.14 -20.87 -1.12
N GLU A 176 4.50 -20.20 -2.23
CA GLU A 176 5.90 -20.03 -2.63
C GLU A 176 6.71 -19.18 -1.63
N ILE A 177 6.17 -18.05 -1.14
CA ILE A 177 6.88 -17.20 -0.18
C ILE A 177 7.00 -17.86 1.20
N ILE A 178 6.08 -18.75 1.58
CA ILE A 178 6.20 -19.58 2.78
C ILE A 178 7.33 -20.61 2.58
N ALA A 179 7.33 -21.32 1.46
CA ALA A 179 8.34 -22.34 1.14
C ALA A 179 9.77 -21.74 1.07
N ASN A 180 9.89 -20.51 0.60
CA ASN A 180 11.15 -19.76 0.54
C ASN A 180 11.56 -19.10 1.86
N GLU A 181 10.80 -19.29 2.95
CA GLU A 181 11.00 -18.62 4.24
C GLU A 181 11.02 -17.09 4.18
N GLN A 182 10.27 -16.49 3.23
CA GLN A 182 10.14 -15.04 3.07
C GLN A 182 9.12 -14.41 4.06
N THR A 183 8.30 -15.24 4.75
CA THR A 183 7.35 -14.82 5.78
C THR A 183 8.09 -14.67 7.11
N ILE A 184 8.67 -13.48 7.35
CA ILE A 184 9.64 -13.25 8.41
C ILE A 184 8.99 -13.20 9.79
N PHE A 185 8.02 -12.27 9.96
CA PHE A 185 7.30 -12.12 11.21
C PHE A 185 5.80 -12.30 11.00
N ARG A 186 5.17 -12.99 11.95
CA ARG A 186 3.73 -13.18 11.99
C ARG A 186 3.16 -12.68 13.32
N TYR A 187 1.96 -12.12 13.28
CA TYR A 187 1.25 -11.75 14.50
C TYR A 187 0.89 -12.98 15.32
N CYS A 188 1.12 -12.90 16.63
CA CYS A 188 0.84 -13.97 17.59
C CYS A 188 0.23 -13.40 18.88
N ASN A 189 -0.30 -14.28 19.75
CA ASN A 189 -0.75 -13.89 21.08
C ASN A 189 0.43 -13.86 22.10
N ASP A 190 0.14 -13.59 23.37
CA ASP A 190 1.16 -13.51 24.44
C ASP A 190 1.90 -14.84 24.67
N ASP A 191 1.28 -15.98 24.33
CA ASP A 191 1.88 -17.32 24.42
C ASP A 191 2.68 -17.69 23.16
N GLY A 192 2.78 -16.80 22.18
CA GLY A 192 3.43 -17.04 20.89
C GLY A 192 2.60 -17.88 19.92
N LEU A 193 1.31 -18.10 20.18
CA LEU A 193 0.43 -18.83 19.26
C LEU A 193 -0.10 -17.91 18.16
N ILE A 194 -0.02 -18.36 16.92
CA ILE A 194 -0.55 -17.68 15.76
C ILE A 194 -2.02 -18.05 15.61
N ILE A 195 -2.91 -17.07 15.84
CA ILE A 195 -4.37 -17.23 15.76
C ILE A 195 -4.89 -16.21 14.75
N ASP A 196 -5.59 -16.68 13.71
CA ASP A 196 -6.11 -15.82 12.64
C ASP A 196 -7.43 -15.14 13.04
N GLU A 197 -7.41 -14.48 14.19
CA GLU A 197 -8.54 -13.70 14.70
C GLU A 197 -8.05 -12.47 15.47
N PHE A 198 -8.87 -11.44 15.49
CA PHE A 198 -8.68 -10.28 16.37
C PHE A 198 -8.86 -10.69 17.85
N PRO A 199 -7.99 -10.29 18.80
CA PRO A 199 -6.95 -9.27 18.65
C PRO A 199 -5.57 -9.78 18.20
N THR A 200 -5.35 -11.09 18.08
CA THR A 200 -4.05 -11.67 17.71
C THR A 200 -3.62 -11.24 16.31
N ASN A 201 -4.53 -11.33 15.33
CA ASN A 201 -4.36 -10.72 14.01
C ASN A 201 -5.01 -9.32 14.03
N PRO A 202 -4.23 -8.24 14.25
CA PRO A 202 -4.79 -6.92 14.55
C PRO A 202 -5.36 -6.21 13.33
N ASN A 203 -5.05 -6.65 12.12
CA ASN A 203 -5.38 -5.98 10.87
C ASN A 203 -5.98 -6.90 9.79
N GLY A 204 -6.12 -8.22 10.07
CA GLY A 204 -6.67 -9.21 9.14
C GLY A 204 -5.72 -9.58 8.00
N SER A 205 -4.41 -9.43 8.18
CA SER A 205 -3.40 -9.87 7.21
C SER A 205 -3.51 -11.37 6.95
N ILE A 206 -3.44 -11.75 5.66
CA ILE A 206 -3.37 -13.17 5.28
C ILE A 206 -2.20 -13.84 6.01
N PHE A 207 -2.39 -15.07 6.48
CA PHE A 207 -1.38 -15.84 7.20
C PHE A 207 -0.79 -15.10 8.42
N ASN A 208 -1.51 -14.13 9.00
CA ASN A 208 -1.04 -13.24 10.09
C ASN A 208 0.26 -12.49 9.75
N LEU A 209 0.53 -12.18 8.49
CA LEU A 209 1.77 -11.53 8.07
C LEU A 209 1.94 -10.17 8.72
N ALA A 210 3.09 -9.95 9.33
CA ALA A 210 3.53 -8.67 9.88
C ALA A 210 4.76 -8.12 9.12
N ALA A 211 5.60 -9.02 8.58
CA ALA A 211 6.72 -8.66 7.73
C ALA A 211 7.03 -9.76 6.70
N VAL A 212 7.41 -9.31 5.50
CA VAL A 212 7.79 -10.17 4.37
C VAL A 212 9.10 -9.66 3.77
N CYS A 213 10.02 -10.55 3.39
CA CYS A 213 11.21 -10.16 2.66
C CYS A 213 11.15 -10.55 1.17
N ASN A 214 12.12 -10.04 0.40
CA ASN A 214 12.35 -10.47 -0.98
C ASN A 214 13.05 -11.84 -1.04
N THR A 215 13.19 -12.40 -2.24
CA THR A 215 13.85 -13.69 -2.48
C THR A 215 15.31 -13.74 -2.03
N SER A 216 16.04 -12.62 -2.14
CA SER A 216 17.44 -12.51 -1.72
C SER A 216 17.60 -12.32 -0.21
N GLY A 217 16.52 -12.04 0.54
CA GLY A 217 16.53 -11.83 1.98
C GLY A 217 17.13 -10.50 2.45
N ASN A 218 17.50 -9.60 1.52
CA ASN A 218 18.10 -8.31 1.86
C ASN A 218 17.11 -7.13 1.83
N VAL A 219 15.88 -7.31 1.38
CA VAL A 219 14.82 -6.29 1.42
C VAL A 219 13.67 -6.80 2.26
N MET A 220 13.25 -6.03 3.27
CA MET A 220 12.13 -6.40 4.15
C MET A 220 11.11 -5.29 4.26
N ALA A 221 9.84 -5.62 4.02
CA ALA A 221 8.67 -4.79 4.29
C ALA A 221 8.05 -5.21 5.63
N MET A 222 8.00 -4.30 6.60
CA MET A 222 7.49 -4.54 7.96
C MET A 222 6.46 -3.48 8.34
N MET A 223 5.24 -3.89 8.70
CA MET A 223 4.17 -2.95 9.07
C MET A 223 4.27 -2.42 10.50
N PRO A 224 4.62 -3.22 11.53
CA PRO A 224 4.94 -2.71 12.87
C PRO A 224 6.19 -1.81 12.89
N HIS A 225 6.32 -1.02 13.97
CA HIS A 225 7.35 0.01 14.14
C HIS A 225 8.48 -0.45 15.10
N PRO A 226 9.52 -1.17 14.61
CA PRO A 226 10.63 -1.62 15.46
C PRO A 226 11.46 -0.45 16.01
N GLU A 227 11.52 0.69 15.30
CA GLU A 227 12.27 1.88 15.69
C GLU A 227 11.72 2.55 16.96
N ARG A 228 10.44 2.34 17.28
CA ARG A 228 9.76 2.93 18.44
C ARG A 228 9.94 2.14 19.74
N SER A 229 10.66 1.01 19.69
CA SER A 229 10.85 0.15 20.86
C SER A 229 12.25 -0.44 20.90
N LYS A 230 12.81 -0.59 22.11
CA LYS A 230 14.07 -1.34 22.31
C LYS A 230 13.93 -2.82 21.93
N ASN A 231 12.72 -3.37 21.94
CA ASN A 231 12.47 -4.73 21.47
C ASN A 231 12.79 -4.91 19.97
N GLY A 232 12.76 -3.82 19.20
CA GLY A 232 13.14 -3.81 17.79
C GLY A 232 14.64 -3.67 17.52
N ASP A 233 15.46 -3.37 18.52
CA ASP A 233 16.90 -3.12 18.32
C ASP A 233 17.63 -4.31 17.68
N LEU A 234 17.16 -5.56 17.91
CA LEU A 234 17.72 -6.75 17.29
C LEU A 234 17.60 -6.77 15.77
N ILE A 235 16.58 -6.10 15.20
CA ILE A 235 16.38 -5.96 13.75
C ILE A 235 17.49 -5.07 13.17
N PHE A 236 17.76 -3.94 13.81
CA PHE A 236 18.82 -3.02 13.39
C PHE A 236 20.22 -3.59 13.64
N SER A 237 20.43 -4.32 14.74
CA SER A 237 21.69 -5.03 15.00
C SER A 237 21.97 -6.12 13.95
N SER A 238 20.91 -6.82 13.50
CA SER A 238 21.03 -7.83 12.45
C SER A 238 21.41 -7.19 11.10
N MET A 239 20.87 -6.01 10.79
CA MET A 239 21.23 -5.23 9.60
C MET A 239 22.72 -4.83 9.65
N LEU A 240 23.23 -4.36 10.80
CA LEU A 240 24.63 -4.02 10.96
C LEU A 240 25.53 -5.24 10.71
N GLU A 241 25.28 -6.37 11.37
CA GLU A 241 26.05 -7.59 11.17
C GLU A 241 25.99 -8.09 9.72
N PHE A 242 24.82 -8.02 9.07
CA PHE A 242 24.66 -8.39 7.67
C PHE A 242 25.59 -7.58 6.75
N ILE A 243 25.68 -6.28 6.96
CA ILE A 243 26.59 -5.39 6.20
C ILE A 243 28.06 -5.75 6.51
N GLU A 244 28.41 -5.92 7.77
CA GLU A 244 29.79 -6.27 8.20
C GLU A 244 30.25 -7.62 7.63
N LEU A 245 29.35 -8.56 7.38
CA LEU A 245 29.63 -9.85 6.75
C LEU A 245 29.72 -9.79 5.21
N GLY A 246 29.59 -8.61 4.60
CA GLY A 246 29.67 -8.43 3.15
C GLY A 246 28.40 -8.77 2.40
N ASN A 247 27.24 -8.55 3.00
CA ASN A 247 25.91 -8.70 2.39
C ASN A 247 25.62 -10.11 1.83
N PRO A 248 25.62 -11.17 2.64
CA PRO A 248 25.38 -12.53 2.17
C PRO A 248 23.91 -12.75 1.79
N ILE A 249 23.57 -12.70 0.50
CA ILE A 249 22.22 -12.89 -0.02
C ILE A 249 21.87 -14.35 -0.31
N ASN A 250 20.56 -14.66 -0.28
CA ASN A 250 20.02 -15.94 -0.69
C ASN A 250 19.89 -16.03 -2.23
N ASN A 251 19.81 -17.26 -2.75
CA ASN A 251 19.59 -17.54 -4.16
C ASN A 251 18.20 -18.15 -4.41
N ASN A 252 17.19 -17.68 -3.69
CA ASN A 252 15.81 -18.12 -3.88
C ASN A 252 15.19 -17.43 -5.12
N SER A 253 14.15 -18.05 -5.68
CA SER A 253 13.37 -17.49 -6.78
C SER A 253 11.88 -17.73 -6.55
N LEU A 254 11.05 -16.90 -7.16
CA LEU A 254 9.61 -17.06 -7.24
C LEU A 254 9.25 -17.39 -8.70
N ASN A 255 8.41 -18.40 -8.89
CA ASN A 255 7.94 -18.83 -10.21
C ASN A 255 6.54 -18.31 -10.53
N PHE A 256 5.93 -17.57 -9.61
CA PHE A 256 4.61 -17.01 -9.78
C PHE A 256 4.60 -15.96 -10.90
N ASP A 257 3.75 -16.17 -11.89
CA ASP A 257 3.45 -15.17 -12.92
C ASP A 257 2.24 -14.34 -12.51
N THR A 258 2.44 -13.05 -12.34
CA THR A 258 1.32 -12.14 -12.09
C THR A 258 0.37 -12.19 -13.30
N PRO A 259 -0.94 -12.45 -13.08
CA PRO A 259 -1.92 -12.43 -14.15
C PRO A 259 -1.87 -11.09 -14.91
N LEU A 260 -2.04 -11.15 -16.22
CA LEU A 260 -2.19 -9.95 -17.03
C LEU A 260 -3.40 -9.16 -16.53
N ILE A 261 -3.24 -7.85 -16.46
CA ILE A 261 -4.35 -6.96 -16.11
C ILE A 261 -5.33 -6.98 -17.27
N ASP A 262 -6.48 -7.66 -17.09
CA ASP A 262 -7.59 -7.61 -18.01
C ASP A 262 -8.58 -6.52 -17.55
N ILE A 263 -8.77 -5.50 -18.38
CA ILE A 263 -9.65 -4.38 -18.06
C ILE A 263 -10.92 -4.49 -18.90
N ASP A 264 -11.94 -5.05 -18.28
CA ASP A 264 -13.26 -5.16 -18.86
C ASP A 264 -13.90 -3.77 -19.12
N ASN A 265 -14.86 -3.75 -20.04
CA ASN A 265 -15.69 -2.57 -20.20
C ASN A 265 -16.68 -2.47 -19.04
N TYR A 266 -16.83 -1.26 -18.51
CA TYR A 266 -17.85 -0.98 -17.51
C TYR A 266 -19.24 -1.08 -18.12
N ASN A 267 -20.05 -1.98 -17.60
CA ASN A 267 -21.45 -2.13 -17.98
C ASN A 267 -22.33 -1.51 -16.89
N LYS A 268 -22.97 -0.40 -17.24
CA LYS A 268 -23.91 0.25 -16.34
C LYS A 268 -25.13 -0.64 -16.09
N ASN A 269 -25.46 -0.84 -14.83
CA ASN A 269 -26.69 -1.47 -14.40
C ASN A 269 -27.85 -0.46 -14.35
N ASP A 270 -29.09 -0.93 -14.01
CA ASP A 270 -30.27 -0.07 -13.84
C ASP A 270 -30.22 0.82 -12.57
N ASN A 271 -29.13 0.74 -11.83
CA ASN A 271 -28.88 1.49 -10.61
C ASN A 271 -28.70 2.99 -10.86
N VAL A 272 -28.84 3.78 -9.81
CA VAL A 272 -28.51 5.21 -9.88
C VAL A 272 -27.01 5.39 -9.75
N GLU A 273 -26.43 6.13 -10.67
CA GLU A 273 -25.03 6.54 -10.58
C GLU A 273 -24.93 8.03 -10.29
N TRP A 274 -24.10 8.37 -9.31
CA TRP A 274 -23.63 9.72 -9.06
C TRP A 274 -22.15 9.80 -9.33
N ILE A 275 -21.77 10.73 -10.18
CA ILE A 275 -20.38 11.08 -10.47
C ILE A 275 -20.15 12.43 -9.84
N VAL A 276 -19.29 12.46 -8.84
CA VAL A 276 -19.04 13.64 -8.02
C VAL A 276 -17.72 14.27 -8.42
N GLU A 277 -17.74 15.55 -8.74
CA GLU A 277 -16.62 16.36 -9.17
C GLU A 277 -16.32 17.45 -8.14
N MET A 278 -15.05 17.75 -7.91
CA MET A 278 -14.64 18.86 -7.05
C MET A 278 -14.77 20.20 -7.78
N ILE A 279 -15.26 21.24 -7.08
CA ILE A 279 -15.30 22.63 -7.58
C ILE A 279 -13.88 23.22 -7.65
N ILE A 280 -13.01 22.79 -6.74
CA ILE A 280 -11.59 23.19 -6.66
C ILE A 280 -10.70 22.13 -7.31
N ASN A 281 -9.43 22.45 -7.49
CA ASN A 281 -8.46 21.49 -8.00
C ASN A 281 -8.37 20.25 -7.08
N ASP A 282 -8.42 19.07 -7.68
CA ASP A 282 -8.21 17.82 -6.99
C ASP A 282 -6.69 17.58 -6.83
N ASN A 283 -6.19 17.78 -5.62
CA ASN A 283 -4.78 17.62 -5.31
C ASN A 283 -4.28 16.19 -5.51
N GLU A 284 -5.16 15.20 -5.38
CA GLU A 284 -4.82 13.80 -5.63
C GLU A 284 -4.56 13.57 -7.12
N ALA A 285 -5.45 14.07 -7.99
CA ALA A 285 -5.25 14.02 -9.43
C ALA A 285 -3.97 14.75 -9.86
N VAL A 286 -3.68 15.92 -9.27
CA VAL A 286 -2.45 16.68 -9.54
C VAL A 286 -1.21 15.86 -9.13
N SER A 287 -1.22 15.18 -7.99
CA SER A 287 -0.07 14.39 -7.54
C SER A 287 0.18 13.17 -8.44
N VAL A 288 -0.87 12.47 -8.85
CA VAL A 288 -0.79 11.37 -9.81
C VAL A 288 -0.25 11.87 -11.16
N GLN A 289 -0.76 13.00 -11.64
CA GLN A 289 -0.27 13.63 -12.88
C GLN A 289 1.23 13.95 -12.79
N ASN A 290 1.67 14.56 -11.70
CA ASN A 290 3.08 14.94 -11.52
C ASN A 290 4.00 13.70 -11.49
N ALA A 291 3.58 12.62 -10.81
CA ALA A 291 4.32 11.37 -10.80
C ALA A 291 4.45 10.76 -12.21
N LEU A 292 3.37 10.78 -13.00
CA LEU A 292 3.39 10.31 -14.38
C LEU A 292 4.24 11.20 -15.30
N ILE A 293 4.21 12.52 -15.13
CA ILE A 293 5.08 13.46 -15.88
C ILE A 293 6.54 13.19 -15.53
N GLN A 294 6.88 12.94 -14.28
CA GLN A 294 8.24 12.59 -13.86
C GLN A 294 8.73 11.28 -14.50
N LYS A 295 7.82 10.33 -14.76
CA LYS A 295 8.10 9.11 -15.53
C LYS A 295 8.10 9.32 -17.06
N GLY A 296 7.95 10.55 -17.55
CA GLY A 296 8.05 10.91 -18.97
C GLY A 296 6.73 10.88 -19.74
N HIS A 297 5.59 10.80 -19.08
CA HIS A 297 4.28 10.81 -19.73
C HIS A 297 3.72 12.23 -19.80
N ASP A 298 3.41 12.70 -21.01
CA ASP A 298 2.74 14.01 -21.23
C ASP A 298 1.21 13.83 -21.18
N VAL A 299 0.66 13.93 -19.98
CA VAL A 299 -0.75 13.65 -19.70
C VAL A 299 -1.38 14.67 -18.78
N ILE A 300 -2.72 14.78 -18.88
CA ILE A 300 -3.55 15.48 -17.90
C ILE A 300 -4.42 14.44 -17.22
N ILE A 301 -4.46 14.49 -15.89
CA ILE A 301 -5.23 13.59 -15.04
C ILE A 301 -6.36 14.36 -14.37
N SER A 302 -7.56 13.83 -14.43
CA SER A 302 -8.68 14.27 -13.57
C SER A 302 -9.33 13.08 -12.89
N ARG A 303 -9.95 13.32 -11.75
CA ARG A 303 -10.52 12.30 -10.90
C ARG A 303 -11.93 12.70 -10.48
N HIS A 304 -12.83 11.69 -10.41
CA HIS A 304 -14.18 11.88 -9.91
C HIS A 304 -14.52 10.74 -8.94
N THR A 305 -15.26 11.04 -7.88
CA THR A 305 -15.83 10.01 -7.04
C THR A 305 -17.05 9.41 -7.72
N HIS A 306 -17.15 8.10 -7.72
CA HIS A 306 -18.26 7.37 -8.31
C HIS A 306 -19.07 6.65 -7.24
N TRP A 307 -20.37 6.84 -7.27
CA TRP A 307 -21.34 6.13 -6.42
C TRP A 307 -22.33 5.38 -7.30
N GLU A 308 -22.53 4.10 -7.00
CA GLU A 308 -23.60 3.28 -7.56
C GLU A 308 -24.56 2.96 -6.42
N ILE A 309 -25.83 3.36 -6.58
CA ILE A 309 -26.83 3.36 -5.51
C ILE A 309 -28.01 2.49 -5.92
N ASP A 310 -28.27 1.41 -5.18
CA ASP A 310 -29.42 0.54 -5.36
C ASP A 310 -30.57 0.99 -4.46
N ILE A 311 -31.69 1.35 -5.08
CA ILE A 311 -32.86 1.87 -4.38
C ILE A 311 -34.07 0.97 -4.67
N ASP A 312 -34.62 0.38 -3.62
CA ASP A 312 -35.71 -0.58 -3.72
C ASP A 312 -37.05 0.09 -4.06
N GLN A 313 -37.30 1.26 -3.48
CA GLN A 313 -38.62 1.93 -3.62
C GLN A 313 -38.49 3.46 -3.58
N LYS A 314 -39.49 4.16 -4.16
CA LYS A 314 -39.64 5.63 -4.11
C LYS A 314 -38.37 6.39 -4.56
N LYS A 315 -37.75 5.95 -5.66
CA LYS A 315 -36.43 6.37 -6.16
C LYS A 315 -36.18 7.88 -6.07
N SER A 316 -37.10 8.73 -6.55
CA SER A 316 -36.93 10.20 -6.54
C SER A 316 -36.90 10.81 -5.13
N VAL A 317 -37.77 10.31 -4.23
CA VAL A 317 -37.84 10.80 -2.85
C VAL A 317 -36.59 10.39 -2.07
N THR A 318 -36.16 9.13 -2.24
CA THR A 318 -34.99 8.57 -1.60
C THR A 318 -33.71 9.29 -2.05
N LEU A 319 -33.57 9.56 -3.35
CA LEU A 319 -32.44 10.36 -3.88
C LEU A 319 -32.40 11.77 -3.28
N SER A 320 -33.56 12.44 -3.13
CA SER A 320 -33.59 13.76 -2.51
C SER A 320 -33.19 13.73 -1.02
N LYS A 321 -33.49 12.63 -0.30
CA LYS A 321 -33.03 12.47 1.08
C LYS A 321 -31.53 12.24 1.16
N ILE A 322 -30.96 11.40 0.28
CA ILE A 322 -29.52 11.13 0.19
C ILE A 322 -28.77 12.42 -0.13
N ASP A 323 -29.25 13.19 -1.11
CA ASP A 323 -28.68 14.49 -1.50
C ASP A 323 -28.64 15.47 -0.32
N LYS A 324 -29.76 15.61 0.40
CA LYS A 324 -29.84 16.48 1.58
C LYS A 324 -29.01 16.02 2.78
N SER A 325 -28.68 14.73 2.87
CA SER A 325 -27.84 14.21 3.96
C SER A 325 -26.40 14.70 3.89
N GLY A 326 -25.90 15.03 2.71
CA GLY A 326 -24.50 15.40 2.47
C GLY A 326 -23.52 14.23 2.73
N GLU A 327 -24.00 12.98 2.86
CA GLU A 327 -23.19 11.84 3.23
C GLU A 327 -22.30 11.34 2.10
N LEU A 328 -22.78 11.41 0.85
CA LEU A 328 -22.05 10.93 -0.32
C LEU A 328 -21.18 12.00 -0.99
N TYR A 329 -21.45 13.28 -0.76
CA TYR A 329 -20.64 14.39 -1.21
C TYR A 329 -20.91 15.65 -0.41
N ASN A 330 -19.95 16.58 -0.40
CA ASN A 330 -20.07 17.86 0.27
C ASN A 330 -20.40 18.98 -0.73
N SER A 331 -21.66 19.43 -0.76
CA SER A 331 -22.16 20.45 -1.71
C SER A 331 -21.45 21.82 -1.65
N ASN A 332 -20.62 22.08 -0.62
CA ASN A 332 -19.82 23.32 -0.52
C ASN A 332 -18.55 23.23 -1.39
N LYS A 333 -18.08 22.05 -1.74
CA LYS A 333 -16.83 21.84 -2.51
C LYS A 333 -16.97 20.84 -3.65
N GLU A 334 -18.10 20.18 -3.76
CA GLU A 334 -18.37 19.10 -4.71
C GLU A 334 -19.76 19.25 -5.34
N PHE A 335 -19.94 18.69 -6.51
CA PHE A 335 -21.23 18.64 -7.20
C PHE A 335 -21.38 17.37 -8.03
N ILE A 336 -22.64 16.97 -8.29
CA ILE A 336 -22.93 15.83 -9.17
C ILE A 336 -22.74 16.27 -10.62
N SER A 337 -21.86 15.60 -11.33
CA SER A 337 -21.44 15.88 -12.69
C SER A 337 -21.85 14.76 -13.66
N LYS A 338 -21.54 14.94 -14.94
CA LYS A 338 -21.58 13.89 -15.95
C LYS A 338 -20.18 13.76 -16.56
N VAL A 339 -19.67 12.54 -16.66
CA VAL A 339 -18.41 12.29 -17.36
C VAL A 339 -18.52 12.82 -18.79
N LYS A 340 -17.63 13.74 -19.15
CA LYS A 340 -17.46 14.21 -20.51
C LYS A 340 -16.24 13.53 -21.09
N VAL A 341 -16.44 12.60 -22.01
CA VAL A 341 -15.33 11.96 -22.73
C VAL A 341 -14.83 12.95 -23.77
N ALA A 342 -13.64 13.52 -23.55
CA ALA A 342 -12.96 14.37 -24.52
C ALA A 342 -12.16 13.50 -25.51
N ARG A 343 -11.75 14.10 -26.66
CA ARG A 343 -10.80 13.45 -27.58
C ARG A 343 -9.50 13.13 -26.84
N ASN A 344 -8.88 12.01 -27.17
CA ASN A 344 -7.63 11.52 -26.55
C ASN A 344 -7.73 11.32 -25.01
N THR A 345 -8.93 11.05 -24.49
CA THR A 345 -9.16 10.76 -23.08
C THR A 345 -9.66 9.35 -22.91
N ALA A 346 -9.06 8.64 -21.95
CA ALA A 346 -9.50 7.35 -21.46
C ALA A 346 -10.01 7.48 -20.03
N SER A 347 -11.15 6.86 -19.73
CA SER A 347 -11.75 6.87 -18.40
C SER A 347 -11.74 5.46 -17.82
N TYR A 348 -11.24 5.33 -16.58
CA TYR A 348 -11.17 4.07 -15.86
C TYR A 348 -11.88 4.19 -14.52
N LEU A 349 -12.85 3.32 -14.28
CA LEU A 349 -13.50 3.16 -12.97
C LEU A 349 -12.72 2.13 -12.17
N VAL A 350 -12.20 2.57 -11.03
CA VAL A 350 -11.45 1.74 -10.09
C VAL A 350 -12.27 1.56 -8.82
N ARG A 351 -12.40 0.33 -8.34
CA ARG A 351 -13.14 -0.05 -7.12
C ARG A 351 -12.31 -1.02 -6.29
N GLN A 352 -12.39 -0.91 -4.98
CA GLN A 352 -11.82 -1.94 -4.11
C GLN A 352 -12.63 -3.23 -4.22
N HIS A 353 -11.97 -4.40 -4.27
CA HIS A 353 -12.63 -5.71 -4.18
C HIS A 353 -13.51 -5.80 -2.95
N ASP A 354 -13.09 -5.15 -1.87
CA ASP A 354 -13.80 -5.09 -0.61
C ASP A 354 -14.15 -3.65 -0.26
N ASP A 355 -15.29 -3.21 -0.75
CA ASP A 355 -15.76 -1.83 -0.60
C ASP A 355 -16.20 -1.51 0.83
N ILE A 356 -15.22 -1.34 1.73
CA ILE A 356 -15.44 -0.92 3.12
C ILE A 356 -16.11 0.45 3.18
N PHE A 357 -15.69 1.36 2.29
CA PHE A 357 -16.16 2.75 2.30
C PHE A 357 -17.64 2.84 1.88
N GLY A 358 -18.03 2.15 0.80
CA GLY A 358 -19.43 2.09 0.38
C GLY A 358 -20.33 1.47 1.42
N ARG A 359 -19.90 0.38 2.08
CA ARG A 359 -20.65 -0.22 3.19
C ARG A 359 -20.82 0.74 4.37
N ALA A 360 -19.77 1.44 4.79
CA ALA A 360 -19.85 2.41 5.88
C ALA A 360 -20.84 3.55 5.57
N LYS A 361 -20.87 4.00 4.30
CA LYS A 361 -21.82 5.02 3.83
C LYS A 361 -23.25 4.50 3.83
N LEU A 362 -23.47 3.26 3.41
CA LEU A 362 -24.79 2.62 3.47
C LEU A 362 -25.31 2.52 4.91
N GLU A 363 -24.48 2.06 5.84
CA GLU A 363 -24.82 1.99 7.26
C GLU A 363 -25.13 3.38 7.83
N SER A 364 -24.30 4.38 7.54
CA SER A 364 -24.56 5.75 7.99
C SER A 364 -25.89 6.31 7.48
N LEU A 365 -26.21 6.09 6.19
CA LEU A 365 -27.48 6.54 5.62
C LEU A 365 -28.69 5.83 6.25
N LYS A 366 -28.57 4.53 6.57
CA LYS A 366 -29.63 3.77 7.23
C LYS A 366 -29.81 4.16 8.70
N ASP A 367 -28.72 4.28 9.44
CA ASP A 367 -28.77 4.40 10.90
C ASP A 367 -28.91 5.85 11.37
N LYS A 368 -28.16 6.79 10.74
CA LYS A 368 -28.19 8.21 11.14
C LYS A 368 -29.29 9.00 10.44
N PHE A 369 -29.54 8.68 9.16
CA PHE A 369 -30.49 9.44 8.33
C PHE A 369 -31.80 8.71 8.10
N GLU A 370 -31.96 7.51 8.67
CA GLU A 370 -33.17 6.70 8.59
C GLU A 370 -33.65 6.41 7.16
N ILE A 371 -32.72 6.35 6.19
CA ILE A 371 -33.02 6.08 4.79
C ILE A 371 -32.91 4.57 4.55
N LYS A 372 -34.00 3.85 4.78
CA LYS A 372 -34.05 2.38 4.74
C LYS A 372 -34.29 1.80 3.34
N GLU A 373 -34.69 2.64 2.39
CA GLU A 373 -35.05 2.26 1.02
C GLU A 373 -33.84 1.99 0.10
N ILE A 374 -32.62 1.95 0.67
CA ILE A 374 -31.37 1.67 -0.04
C ILE A 374 -30.94 0.24 0.30
N SER A 375 -30.77 -0.59 -0.72
CA SER A 375 -30.27 -1.97 -0.53
C SER A 375 -28.77 -2.06 -0.55
N ASN A 376 -28.10 -1.31 -1.44
CA ASN A 376 -26.65 -1.35 -1.60
C ASN A 376 -26.08 0.00 -2.07
N ILE A 377 -24.81 0.25 -1.72
CA ILE A 377 -24.01 1.36 -2.25
C ILE A 377 -22.62 0.82 -2.58
N LYS A 378 -22.14 1.12 -3.80
CA LYS A 378 -20.76 0.86 -4.18
C LYS A 378 -20.03 2.18 -4.39
N HIS A 379 -18.83 2.25 -3.83
CA HIS A 379 -17.90 3.35 -4.02
C HIS A 379 -16.90 3.02 -5.13
N GLY A 380 -16.44 4.03 -5.84
CA GLY A 380 -15.36 3.92 -6.81
C GLY A 380 -14.75 5.28 -7.13
N VAL A 381 -13.68 5.25 -7.87
CA VAL A 381 -12.98 6.43 -8.39
C VAL A 381 -12.88 6.31 -9.90
N ILE A 382 -13.30 7.34 -10.61
CA ILE A 382 -13.09 7.45 -12.06
C ILE A 382 -11.84 8.28 -12.30
N TRP A 383 -10.85 7.67 -12.93
CA TRP A 383 -9.65 8.33 -13.42
C TRP A 383 -9.79 8.63 -14.91
N ASN A 384 -9.66 9.89 -15.29
CA ASN A 384 -9.61 10.30 -16.69
C ASN A 384 -8.16 10.65 -17.04
N ILE A 385 -7.65 10.00 -18.08
CA ILE A 385 -6.30 10.19 -18.60
C ILE A 385 -6.41 10.81 -19.98
N THR A 386 -6.02 12.07 -20.12
CA THR A 386 -5.91 12.74 -21.41
C THR A 386 -4.45 12.69 -21.85
N VAL A 387 -4.19 12.07 -22.99
CA VAL A 387 -2.84 11.98 -23.56
C VAL A 387 -2.63 13.18 -24.50
N ASN A 388 -1.66 14.03 -24.17
CA ASN A 388 -1.36 15.25 -24.95
C ASN A 388 -0.45 14.95 -26.15
N SER A 389 0.51 14.01 -25.97
CA SER A 389 1.50 13.66 -27.01
C SER A 389 1.82 12.17 -27.00
N GLY A 390 2.29 11.67 -28.14
CA GLY A 390 2.66 10.26 -28.29
C GLY A 390 1.52 9.36 -28.82
N ASN A 391 1.76 8.04 -28.81
CA ASN A 391 0.75 7.06 -29.19
C ASN A 391 -0.22 6.81 -28.03
N PHE A 392 -1.50 7.06 -28.25
CA PHE A 392 -2.54 7.00 -27.22
C PHE A 392 -2.59 5.65 -26.50
N ASP A 393 -2.72 4.54 -27.23
CA ASP A 393 -2.89 3.22 -26.62
C ASP A 393 -1.61 2.74 -25.93
N SER A 394 -0.44 2.98 -26.53
CA SER A 394 0.85 2.65 -25.93
C SER A 394 1.09 3.42 -24.63
N THR A 395 0.77 4.72 -24.61
CA THR A 395 0.90 5.55 -23.39
C THR A 395 -0.04 5.07 -22.29
N LEU A 396 -1.29 4.74 -22.61
CA LEU A 396 -2.24 4.20 -21.64
C LEU A 396 -1.75 2.87 -21.04
N ASN A 397 -1.28 1.94 -21.86
CA ASN A 397 -0.77 0.66 -21.39
C ASN A 397 0.43 0.86 -20.45
N THR A 398 1.37 1.74 -20.79
CA THR A 398 2.52 2.03 -19.92
C THR A 398 2.08 2.66 -18.60
N ILE A 399 1.06 3.54 -18.60
CA ILE A 399 0.51 4.11 -17.36
C ILE A 399 -0.16 3.03 -16.50
N LEU A 400 -0.94 2.15 -17.09
CA LEU A 400 -1.57 1.04 -16.36
C LEU A 400 -0.53 0.10 -15.75
N ASP A 401 0.55 -0.18 -16.47
CA ASP A 401 1.67 -1.00 -15.97
C ASP A 401 2.40 -0.37 -14.77
N THR A 402 2.28 0.94 -14.54
CA THR A 402 2.81 1.57 -13.31
C THR A 402 2.02 1.22 -12.07
N ASN A 403 0.83 0.68 -12.20
CA ASN A 403 -0.14 0.42 -11.14
C ASN A 403 -0.52 1.66 -10.30
N ILE A 404 -0.23 2.89 -10.76
CA ILE A 404 -0.51 4.12 -9.99
C ILE A 404 -2.01 4.32 -9.73
N LEU A 405 -2.87 3.84 -10.63
CA LEU A 405 -4.32 3.98 -10.50
C LEU A 405 -4.94 2.93 -9.57
N PHE A 406 -4.40 1.72 -9.58
CA PHE A 406 -4.91 0.60 -8.78
C PHE A 406 -3.86 -0.51 -8.63
N ASN A 407 -3.96 -1.26 -7.53
CA ASN A 407 -3.23 -2.51 -7.34
C ASN A 407 -4.20 -3.67 -7.69
N PRO A 408 -3.91 -4.50 -8.70
CA PRO A 408 -4.84 -5.53 -9.19
C PRO A 408 -5.17 -6.61 -8.15
N LEU A 409 -4.41 -6.72 -7.08
CA LEU A 409 -4.65 -7.68 -6.00
C LEU A 409 -5.71 -7.20 -5.00
N SER A 410 -6.02 -5.90 -4.99
CA SER A 410 -6.97 -5.30 -4.05
C SER A 410 -8.05 -4.44 -4.71
N TYR A 411 -7.95 -4.20 -6.04
CA TYR A 411 -8.89 -3.38 -6.80
C TYR A 411 -9.30 -4.03 -8.11
N GLU A 412 -10.53 -3.75 -8.52
CA GLU A 412 -11.07 -3.96 -9.87
C GLU A 412 -10.90 -2.69 -10.69
N CYS A 413 -10.67 -2.84 -12.00
CA CYS A 413 -10.59 -1.72 -12.92
C CYS A 413 -11.47 -1.99 -14.15
N TYR A 414 -12.25 -0.98 -14.56
CA TYR A 414 -13.14 -1.07 -15.71
C TYR A 414 -12.92 0.11 -16.66
N ARG A 415 -12.95 -0.15 -17.97
CA ARG A 415 -12.93 0.89 -18.99
C ARG A 415 -14.32 1.49 -19.15
N ILE A 416 -14.47 2.80 -18.95
CA ILE A 416 -15.70 3.55 -19.31
C ILE A 416 -15.60 3.97 -20.78
N ARG A 417 -16.66 3.70 -21.54
CA ARG A 417 -16.79 4.08 -22.95
C ARG A 417 -17.63 5.34 -23.15
#